data_91c2ffd372f7a2a49819b796f94dcdb9
#
_entry.id   91c2ffd372f7a2a49819b796f94dcdb9
#
_cell.length_a   1.000
_cell.length_b   1.000
_cell.length_c   1.000
_cell.angle_alpha   90.00
_cell.angle_beta   90.00
_cell.angle_gamma   90.00
#
_symmetry.space_group_name_H-M   'P 1'
#
loop_
_entity.id
_entity.type
_entity.pdbx_description
1 polymer ?
#
loop_
_entity_poly.entity_id
_entity_poly.type
_entity_poly.pdbx_seq_one_letter_code
_entity_poly.pdbx_strand_id
1 'polypeptide(L)'
;AAPRAAAGGARRAVPKGGKACLGREPPAEAQERTPIVIAHMFPDLLNLYGDGGNVRILSERLAWRGIPVQVKRVEYGESVDLGDVDLVFLGGGPDREQKLASAELMRMKDELAAYVKEDGPVLAICGGYQILGKTWLLGDEEVPGLDIVGIETRRPGTSADRLIDNI
;
A
#
# COMPACT_ATOMS: atom_id res chain seq x y z
N ALA A 1 -17.13 31.62 14.72
CA ALA A 1 -16.36 30.59 14.02
C ALA A 1 -17.32 29.40 13.80
N ALA A 2 -17.75 29.20 12.57
CA ALA A 2 -18.61 28.08 12.19
C ALA A 2 -17.73 26.89 11.80
N PRO A 3 -18.12 25.63 12.12
CA PRO A 3 -17.36 24.45 11.72
C PRO A 3 -17.53 24.21 10.23
N ARG A 4 -16.41 23.97 9.55
CA ARG A 4 -16.37 23.52 8.15
C ARG A 4 -17.02 22.13 8.07
N ALA A 5 -18.03 22.01 7.22
CA ALA A 5 -18.62 20.72 6.87
C ALA A 5 -17.57 19.86 6.14
N ALA A 6 -17.30 18.68 6.66
CA ALA A 6 -16.53 17.66 5.98
C ALA A 6 -17.31 17.21 4.75
N ALA A 7 -16.76 17.49 3.56
CA ALA A 7 -17.26 16.92 2.31
C ALA A 7 -16.94 15.43 2.31
N GLY A 8 -17.93 14.61 2.67
CA GLY A 8 -17.87 13.16 2.52
C GLY A 8 -17.77 12.81 1.03
N GLY A 9 -16.55 12.57 0.55
CA GLY A 9 -16.31 12.04 -0.77
C GLY A 9 -16.83 10.60 -0.84
N ALA A 10 -17.95 10.39 -1.54
CA ALA A 10 -18.50 9.06 -1.79
C ALA A 10 -17.46 8.24 -2.57
N ARG A 11 -16.88 7.23 -1.94
CA ARG A 11 -15.97 6.26 -2.58
C ARG A 11 -16.70 5.56 -3.72
N ARG A 12 -16.11 5.58 -4.89
CA ARG A 12 -16.68 5.09 -6.13
C ARG A 12 -16.70 3.57 -6.13
N ALA A 13 -17.88 2.96 -6.33
CA ALA A 13 -18.03 1.52 -6.47
C ALA A 13 -17.22 0.99 -7.66
N VAL A 14 -16.34 0.02 -7.40
CA VAL A 14 -15.61 -0.72 -8.44
C VAL A 14 -16.58 -1.69 -9.12
N PRO A 15 -16.72 -1.69 -10.45
CA PRO A 15 -17.59 -2.64 -11.16
C PRO A 15 -17.09 -4.07 -10.95
N LYS A 16 -17.94 -4.96 -10.48
CA LYS A 16 -17.67 -6.38 -10.35
C LYS A 16 -17.66 -7.05 -11.72
N GLY A 17 -16.54 -7.68 -12.07
CA GLY A 17 -16.45 -8.84 -12.98
C GLY A 17 -16.52 -8.56 -14.47
N GLY A 18 -15.38 -8.70 -15.15
CA GLY A 18 -15.29 -8.93 -16.59
C GLY A 18 -14.17 -9.92 -16.89
N LYS A 19 -14.48 -10.96 -17.65
CA LYS A 19 -13.52 -11.98 -18.12
C LYS A 19 -12.36 -11.33 -18.87
N ALA A 20 -11.13 -11.70 -18.54
CA ALA A 20 -9.93 -11.25 -19.21
C ALA A 20 -9.98 -11.70 -20.69
N CYS A 21 -10.10 -10.74 -21.61
CA CYS A 21 -9.83 -10.93 -23.03
C CYS A 21 -8.52 -10.25 -23.34
N LEU A 22 -7.50 -11.04 -23.64
CA LEU A 22 -6.29 -10.59 -24.32
C LEU A 22 -6.68 -10.02 -25.69
N GLY A 23 -6.35 -8.77 -25.97
CA GLY A 23 -6.45 -8.18 -27.30
C GLY A 23 -7.75 -7.45 -27.63
N ARG A 24 -8.26 -6.58 -26.74
CA ARG A 24 -9.27 -5.59 -27.09
C ARG A 24 -8.69 -4.20 -27.10
N GLU A 25 -8.84 -3.51 -28.25
CA GLU A 25 -8.62 -2.07 -28.30
C GLU A 25 -9.55 -1.37 -27.30
N PRO A 26 -9.10 -0.27 -26.66
CA PRO A 26 -9.92 0.45 -25.71
C PRO A 26 -11.19 0.97 -26.41
N PRO A 27 -12.35 0.95 -25.74
CA PRO A 27 -13.58 1.49 -26.33
C PRO A 27 -13.44 2.96 -26.65
N ALA A 28 -13.94 3.37 -27.83
CA ALA A 28 -13.79 4.69 -28.42
C ALA A 28 -14.52 5.85 -27.70
N GLU A 29 -15.15 5.59 -26.57
CA GLU A 29 -15.75 6.60 -25.69
C GLU A 29 -14.95 6.67 -24.38
N ALA A 30 -13.85 7.39 -24.40
CA ALA A 30 -13.16 7.82 -23.18
C ALA A 30 -14.03 8.91 -22.52
N GLN A 31 -15.04 8.51 -21.74
CA GLN A 31 -15.56 9.37 -20.69
C GLN A 31 -14.37 9.81 -19.84
N GLU A 32 -14.28 11.10 -19.52
CA GLU A 32 -13.28 11.65 -18.60
C GLU A 32 -13.39 10.94 -17.24
N ARG A 33 -12.72 9.82 -17.13
CA ARG A 33 -12.66 9.06 -15.87
C ARG A 33 -11.60 9.70 -15.00
N THR A 34 -11.98 10.05 -13.78
CA THR A 34 -11.01 10.45 -12.77
C THR A 34 -9.95 9.34 -12.61
N PRO A 35 -8.67 9.64 -12.64
CA PRO A 35 -7.63 8.63 -12.49
C PRO A 35 -7.73 7.93 -11.14
N ILE A 36 -7.37 6.65 -11.10
CA ILE A 36 -7.10 5.93 -9.86
C ILE A 36 -5.74 6.38 -9.35
N VAL A 37 -5.68 6.85 -8.13
CA VAL A 37 -4.46 7.35 -7.50
C VAL A 37 -3.86 6.26 -6.61
N ILE A 38 -2.64 5.82 -6.93
CA ILE A 38 -1.87 4.85 -6.15
C ILE A 38 -0.75 5.61 -5.42
N ALA A 39 -0.78 5.63 -4.08
CA ALA A 39 0.34 6.10 -3.29
C ALA A 39 1.35 4.96 -3.11
N HIS A 40 2.51 5.06 -3.76
CA HIS A 40 3.63 4.14 -3.59
C HIS A 40 4.54 4.67 -2.50
N MET A 41 4.43 4.09 -1.31
CA MET A 41 5.12 4.56 -0.12
C MET A 41 6.55 4.05 -0.07
N PHE A 42 7.47 4.98 0.08
CA PHE A 42 8.91 4.77 0.28
C PHE A 42 9.56 3.77 -0.70
N PRO A 43 9.38 3.98 -2.04
CA PRO A 43 9.97 3.08 -3.03
C PRO A 43 11.50 3.11 -3.05
N ASP A 44 12.11 4.12 -2.44
CA ASP A 44 13.56 4.23 -2.20
C ASP A 44 14.06 3.31 -1.07
N LEU A 45 13.19 2.93 -0.13
CA LEU A 45 13.49 2.06 1.00
C LEU A 45 12.87 0.65 0.84
N LEU A 46 11.63 0.59 0.39
CA LEU A 46 10.79 -0.62 0.36
C LEU A 46 10.59 -1.16 -1.07
N ASN A 47 11.68 -1.62 -1.69
CA ASN A 47 11.65 -2.16 -3.06
C ASN A 47 12.67 -3.29 -3.26
N LEU A 48 12.99 -4.05 -2.20
CA LEU A 48 14.06 -5.05 -2.21
C LEU A 48 13.82 -6.15 -3.25
N TYR A 49 12.59 -6.60 -3.39
CA TYR A 49 12.23 -7.72 -4.29
C TYR A 49 11.54 -7.25 -5.58
N GLY A 50 11.78 -6.00 -5.97
CA GLY A 50 11.16 -5.45 -7.18
C GLY A 50 9.68 -5.09 -6.97
N ASP A 51 9.33 -4.64 -5.77
CA ASP A 51 7.96 -4.26 -5.39
C ASP A 51 7.36 -3.18 -6.30
N GLY A 52 8.20 -2.33 -6.91
CA GLY A 52 7.80 -1.45 -8.00
C GLY A 52 7.16 -2.17 -9.19
N GLY A 53 7.45 -3.46 -9.38
CA GLY A 53 6.80 -4.33 -10.35
C GLY A 53 5.31 -4.54 -10.04
N ASN A 54 4.93 -4.62 -8.76
CA ASN A 54 3.53 -4.73 -8.35
C ASN A 54 2.75 -3.48 -8.75
N VAL A 55 3.30 -2.28 -8.47
CA VAL A 55 2.69 -1.01 -8.85
C VAL A 55 2.58 -0.88 -10.37
N ARG A 56 3.63 -1.28 -11.10
CA ARG A 56 3.61 -1.31 -12.57
C ARG A 56 2.52 -2.22 -13.12
N ILE A 57 2.41 -3.45 -12.62
CA ILE A 57 1.37 -4.40 -13.06
C ILE A 57 -0.03 -3.86 -12.76
N LEU A 58 -0.26 -3.26 -11.59
CA LEU A 58 -1.54 -2.62 -11.26
C LEU A 58 -1.86 -1.51 -12.25
N SER A 59 -0.90 -0.63 -12.53
CA SER A 59 -1.04 0.48 -13.47
C SER A 59 -1.34 0.01 -14.89
N GLU A 60 -0.60 -0.96 -15.41
CA GLU A 60 -0.81 -1.54 -16.73
C GLU A 60 -2.18 -2.21 -16.85
N ARG A 61 -2.59 -2.95 -15.82
CA ARG A 61 -3.90 -3.61 -15.82
C ARG A 61 -5.06 -2.65 -15.76
N LEU A 62 -4.91 -1.49 -15.13
CA LEU A 62 -5.88 -0.40 -15.16
C LEU A 62 -5.92 0.24 -16.55
N ALA A 63 -4.75 0.55 -17.12
CA ALA A 63 -4.63 1.13 -18.46
C ALA A 63 -5.25 0.23 -19.53
N TRP A 64 -5.03 -1.10 -19.49
CA TRP A 64 -5.67 -2.07 -20.41
C TRP A 64 -7.21 -2.09 -20.32
N ARG A 65 -7.77 -1.57 -19.24
CA ARG A 65 -9.22 -1.42 -19.04
C ARG A 65 -9.74 -0.03 -19.37
N GLY A 66 -8.89 0.84 -19.92
CA GLY A 66 -9.22 2.23 -20.18
C GLY A 66 -9.46 3.03 -18.91
N ILE A 67 -8.86 2.64 -17.78
CA ILE A 67 -8.95 3.36 -16.51
C ILE A 67 -7.63 4.13 -16.34
N PRO A 68 -7.67 5.48 -16.35
CA PRO A 68 -6.47 6.26 -16.11
C PRO A 68 -5.94 6.02 -14.70
N VAL A 69 -4.63 6.05 -14.53
CA VAL A 69 -3.95 5.82 -13.26
C VAL A 69 -2.89 6.88 -13.04
N GLN A 70 -2.78 7.34 -11.80
CA GLN A 70 -1.72 8.22 -11.34
C GLN A 70 -0.97 7.53 -10.20
N VAL A 71 0.34 7.39 -10.33
CA VAL A 71 1.18 6.89 -9.23
C VAL A 71 1.86 8.07 -8.56
N LYS A 72 1.51 8.29 -7.29
CA LYS A 72 2.21 9.24 -6.41
C LYS A 72 3.30 8.48 -5.68
N ARG A 73 4.57 8.73 -6.03
CA ARG A 73 5.71 8.20 -5.28
C ARG A 73 5.91 9.10 -4.07
N VAL A 74 5.98 8.49 -2.90
CA VAL A 74 6.23 9.18 -1.62
C VAL A 74 7.58 8.70 -1.12
N GLU A 75 8.62 9.48 -1.34
CA GLU A 75 9.99 9.14 -0.94
C GLU A 75 10.19 9.37 0.57
N TYR A 76 11.30 8.85 1.12
CA TYR A 76 11.62 9.05 2.54
C TYR A 76 11.64 10.52 2.92
N GLY A 77 10.94 10.89 4.00
CA GLY A 77 10.81 12.28 4.47
C GLY A 77 9.71 13.09 3.78
N GLU A 78 9.01 12.51 2.81
CA GLU A 78 7.83 13.12 2.18
C GLU A 78 6.53 12.66 2.83
N SER A 79 5.46 13.41 2.61
CA SER A 79 4.10 13.07 3.03
C SER A 79 3.14 13.15 1.86
N VAL A 80 2.00 12.47 1.97
CA VAL A 80 0.93 12.49 0.98
C VAL A 80 -0.40 12.68 1.69
N ASP A 81 -1.28 13.50 1.12
CA ASP A 81 -2.67 13.57 1.55
C ASP A 81 -3.40 12.29 1.09
N LEU A 82 -3.80 11.46 2.06
CA LEU A 82 -4.49 10.19 1.81
C LEU A 82 -5.96 10.38 1.38
N GLY A 83 -6.53 11.57 1.55
CA GLY A 83 -7.87 11.91 1.08
C GLY A 83 -8.04 11.77 -0.44
N ASP A 84 -6.95 11.98 -1.18
CA ASP A 84 -6.91 11.89 -2.65
C ASP A 84 -6.31 10.57 -3.15
N VAL A 85 -6.20 9.55 -2.29
CA VAL A 85 -5.57 8.26 -2.62
C VAL A 85 -6.61 7.14 -2.68
N ASP A 86 -6.61 6.38 -3.77
CA ASP A 86 -7.49 5.23 -3.95
C ASP A 86 -6.84 3.91 -3.49
N LEU A 87 -5.51 3.83 -3.48
CA LEU A 87 -4.76 2.66 -3.03
C LEU A 87 -3.43 3.08 -2.42
N VAL A 88 -3.15 2.65 -1.20
CA VAL A 88 -1.83 2.73 -0.59
C VAL A 88 -1.06 1.44 -0.87
N PHE A 89 0.16 1.55 -1.39
CA PHE A 89 1.06 0.43 -1.61
C PHE A 89 2.30 0.54 -0.74
N LEU A 90 2.58 -0.53 0.04
CA LEU A 90 3.76 -0.71 0.89
C LEU A 90 4.52 -1.93 0.43
N GLY A 91 5.76 -1.75 0.00
CA GLY A 91 6.67 -2.83 -0.38
C GLY A 91 7.40 -3.48 0.79
N GLY A 92 8.31 -4.39 0.48
CA GLY A 92 9.25 -4.96 1.42
C GLY A 92 10.65 -4.36 1.28
N GLY A 93 11.42 -4.37 2.35
CA GLY A 93 12.78 -3.85 2.38
C GLY A 93 13.69 -4.62 3.32
N PRO A 94 15.01 -4.40 3.26
CA PRO A 94 15.94 -4.89 4.26
C PRO A 94 15.60 -4.32 5.64
N ASP A 95 16.07 -4.98 6.67
CA ASP A 95 15.73 -4.65 8.06
C ASP A 95 15.96 -3.18 8.43
N ARG A 96 17.08 -2.61 7.98
CA ARG A 96 17.42 -1.21 8.24
C ARG A 96 16.45 -0.24 7.56
N GLU A 97 16.20 -0.46 6.30
CA GLU A 97 15.29 0.35 5.48
C GLU A 97 13.84 0.22 5.97
N GLN A 98 13.47 -0.99 6.39
CA GLN A 98 12.16 -1.26 7.01
C GLN A 98 12.00 -0.47 8.33
N LYS A 99 13.06 -0.38 9.16
CA LYS A 99 13.04 0.40 10.41
C LYS A 99 12.87 1.90 10.13
N LEU A 100 13.54 2.43 9.09
CA LEU A 100 13.39 3.82 8.66
C LEU A 100 11.97 4.11 8.16
N ALA A 101 11.45 3.26 7.28
CA ALA A 101 10.09 3.38 6.77
C ALA A 101 9.03 3.28 7.88
N SER A 102 9.24 2.38 8.86
CA SER A 102 8.37 2.26 10.03
C SER A 102 8.32 3.56 10.84
N ALA A 103 9.47 4.21 11.04
CA ALA A 103 9.53 5.49 11.77
C ALA A 103 8.79 6.62 11.04
N GLU A 104 8.89 6.68 9.70
CA GLU A 104 8.14 7.66 8.90
C GLU A 104 6.63 7.37 8.91
N LEU A 105 6.23 6.11 8.72
CA LEU A 105 4.83 5.70 8.80
C LEU A 105 4.21 5.98 10.17
N MET A 106 5.00 5.91 11.24
CA MET A 106 4.53 6.25 12.59
C MET A 106 4.09 7.72 12.69
N ARG A 107 4.67 8.63 11.91
CA ARG A 107 4.25 10.04 11.84
C ARG A 107 2.91 10.21 11.15
N MET A 108 2.58 9.30 10.24
CA MET A 108 1.34 9.28 9.47
C MET A 108 0.32 8.28 10.03
N LYS A 109 0.57 7.71 11.22
CA LYS A 109 -0.24 6.61 11.78
C LYS A 109 -1.72 6.95 11.83
N ASP A 110 -2.07 8.11 12.36
CA ASP A 110 -3.47 8.50 12.56
C ASP A 110 -4.19 8.71 11.23
N GLU A 111 -3.50 9.28 10.24
CA GLU A 111 -4.03 9.48 8.89
C GLU A 111 -4.24 8.14 8.18
N LEU A 112 -3.25 7.24 8.27
CA LEU A 112 -3.34 5.91 7.65
C LEU A 112 -4.41 5.05 8.36
N ALA A 113 -4.53 5.15 9.68
CA ALA A 113 -5.58 4.47 10.43
C ALA A 113 -6.98 4.99 10.05
N ALA A 114 -7.14 6.31 9.90
CA ALA A 114 -8.38 6.90 9.43
C ALA A 114 -8.72 6.46 8.00
N TYR A 115 -7.74 6.45 7.10
CA TYR A 115 -7.88 5.97 5.72
C TYR A 115 -8.38 4.51 5.68
N VAL A 116 -7.77 3.61 6.47
CA VAL A 116 -8.20 2.20 6.56
C VAL A 116 -9.58 2.06 7.17
N LYS A 117 -9.89 2.85 8.20
CA LYS A 117 -11.20 2.84 8.85
C LYS A 117 -12.34 3.27 7.90
N GLU A 118 -12.03 4.10 6.92
CA GLU A 118 -12.93 4.53 5.86
C GLU A 118 -12.91 3.61 4.64
N ASP A 119 -12.51 2.34 4.83
CA ASP A 119 -12.40 1.30 3.79
C ASP A 119 -11.36 1.61 2.71
N GLY A 120 -10.36 2.44 3.01
CA GLY A 120 -9.22 2.70 2.14
C GLY A 120 -8.37 1.45 1.93
N PRO A 121 -8.20 0.96 0.69
CA PRO A 121 -7.44 -0.25 0.43
C PRO A 121 -5.94 -0.03 0.62
N VAL A 122 -5.30 -0.95 1.33
CA VAL A 122 -3.85 -1.00 1.49
C VAL A 122 -3.34 -2.34 0.96
N LEU A 123 -2.39 -2.30 0.05
CA LEU A 123 -1.64 -3.47 -0.40
C LEU A 123 -0.25 -3.44 0.20
N ALA A 124 -0.02 -4.31 1.16
CA ALA A 124 1.26 -4.39 1.88
C ALA A 124 1.93 -5.74 1.64
N ILE A 125 3.21 -5.70 1.31
CA ILE A 125 4.02 -6.89 0.96
C ILE A 125 5.14 -7.05 1.98
N CYS A 126 5.37 -8.28 2.47
CA CYS A 126 6.50 -8.65 3.32
C CYS A 126 6.67 -7.69 4.52
N GLY A 127 7.75 -6.91 4.57
CA GLY A 127 8.02 -5.93 5.61
C GLY A 127 6.93 -4.86 5.76
N GLY A 128 6.35 -4.40 4.67
CA GLY A 128 5.21 -3.48 4.70
C GLY A 128 4.02 -4.04 5.46
N TYR A 129 3.73 -5.33 5.29
CA TYR A 129 2.68 -6.01 6.05
C TYR A 129 3.00 -6.11 7.54
N GLN A 130 4.26 -6.39 7.89
CA GLN A 130 4.71 -6.48 9.28
C GLN A 130 4.59 -5.13 10.01
N ILE A 131 4.94 -4.03 9.34
CA ILE A 131 4.86 -2.67 9.89
C ILE A 131 3.41 -2.29 10.26
N LEU A 132 2.41 -2.77 9.52
CA LEU A 132 1.00 -2.50 9.81
C LEU A 132 0.50 -3.18 11.08
N GLY A 133 1.19 -4.23 11.56
CA GLY A 133 0.86 -4.97 12.77
C GLY A 133 1.19 -4.22 14.05
N LYS A 134 1.00 -4.91 15.19
CA LYS A 134 1.35 -4.38 16.52
C LYS A 134 2.83 -4.31 16.74
N THR A 135 3.51 -5.43 16.45
CA THR A 135 4.94 -5.59 16.62
C THR A 135 5.51 -6.47 15.51
N TRP A 136 6.77 -6.26 15.20
CA TRP A 136 7.55 -7.08 14.28
C TRP A 136 8.98 -7.25 14.78
N LEU A 137 9.73 -8.18 14.20
CA LEU A 137 11.06 -8.54 14.68
C LEU A 137 12.15 -8.04 13.73
N LEU A 138 13.10 -7.28 14.29
CA LEU A 138 14.35 -6.90 13.65
C LEU A 138 15.49 -7.67 14.27
N GLY A 139 15.94 -8.74 13.63
CA GLY A 139 16.83 -9.67 14.30
C GLY A 139 16.15 -10.24 15.56
N ASP A 140 16.69 -9.96 16.75
CA ASP A 140 16.12 -10.33 18.05
C ASP A 140 15.40 -9.16 18.75
N GLU A 141 15.41 -7.98 18.14
CA GLU A 141 14.75 -6.78 18.66
C GLU A 141 13.26 -6.80 18.25
N GLU A 142 12.37 -6.63 19.22
CA GLU A 142 10.96 -6.39 18.95
C GLU A 142 10.75 -4.90 18.67
N VAL A 143 10.21 -4.58 17.50
CA VAL A 143 9.97 -3.22 17.03
C VAL A 143 8.47 -2.97 17.02
N PRO A 144 7.98 -1.85 17.57
CA PRO A 144 6.57 -1.49 17.50
C PRO A 144 6.16 -1.20 16.05
N GLY A 145 5.00 -1.74 15.65
CA GLY A 145 4.32 -1.44 14.40
C GLY A 145 3.25 -0.37 14.58
N LEU A 146 2.49 -0.13 13.52
CA LEU A 146 1.41 0.87 13.49
C LEU A 146 0.15 0.46 14.25
N ASP A 147 -0.01 -0.83 14.57
CA ASP A 147 -1.21 -1.39 15.21
C ASP A 147 -2.52 -1.04 14.46
N ILE A 148 -2.46 -1.02 13.13
CA ILE A 148 -3.62 -0.80 12.26
C ILE A 148 -4.34 -2.13 12.03
N VAL A 149 -3.57 -3.22 11.91
CA VAL A 149 -4.09 -4.59 11.83
C VAL A 149 -3.67 -5.37 13.07
N GLY A 150 -4.56 -6.18 13.63
CA GLY A 150 -4.37 -6.88 14.90
C GLY A 150 -3.44 -8.10 14.81
N ILE A 151 -2.28 -7.98 14.14
CA ILE A 151 -1.30 -9.03 13.94
C ILE A 151 0.00 -8.75 14.70
N GLU A 152 0.71 -9.81 15.06
CA GLU A 152 2.04 -9.76 15.67
C GLU A 152 2.96 -10.69 14.90
N THR A 153 4.17 -10.21 14.56
CA THR A 153 5.19 -11.07 13.96
C THR A 153 6.02 -11.68 15.08
N ARG A 154 5.96 -13.00 15.22
CA ARG A 154 6.71 -13.75 16.23
C ARG A 154 7.65 -14.76 15.59
N ARG A 155 8.75 -15.08 16.26
CA ARG A 155 9.54 -16.26 15.89
C ARG A 155 8.91 -17.51 16.50
N PRO A 156 8.94 -18.66 15.81
CA PRO A 156 8.63 -19.95 16.42
C PRO A 156 9.58 -20.18 17.60
N GLY A 157 9.05 -20.63 18.74
CA GLY A 157 9.76 -20.70 20.02
C GLY A 157 10.87 -21.74 20.17
N THR A 158 11.29 -22.41 19.14
CA THR A 158 12.47 -23.30 19.10
C THR A 158 12.95 -23.32 17.66
N SER A 159 14.27 -23.27 17.44
CA SER A 159 15.07 -23.45 16.22
C SER A 159 14.36 -23.98 14.95
N ALA A 160 13.12 -23.57 14.70
CA ALA A 160 12.49 -23.81 13.41
C ALA A 160 13.24 -22.95 12.41
N ASP A 161 14.09 -23.60 11.65
CA ASP A 161 14.81 -23.00 10.55
C ASP A 161 13.87 -22.24 9.63
N ARG A 162 14.33 -21.12 9.11
CA ARG A 162 13.61 -20.46 8.01
C ARG A 162 13.43 -21.51 6.92
N LEU A 163 12.19 -21.70 6.50
CA LEU A 163 11.90 -22.51 5.31
C LEU A 163 12.49 -21.77 4.11
N ILE A 164 13.71 -22.14 3.75
CA ILE A 164 14.36 -21.70 2.51
C ILE A 164 14.37 -22.94 1.64
N ASP A 165 13.44 -23.01 0.72
CA ASP A 165 13.35 -24.11 -0.24
C ASP A 165 13.23 -23.55 -1.65
N ASN A 166 13.84 -24.24 -2.61
CA ASN A 166 13.64 -24.00 -4.03
C ASN A 166 12.43 -24.83 -4.47
N ILE A 167 11.34 -24.13 -4.73
CA ILE A 167 10.11 -24.72 -5.29
C ILE A 167 10.26 -24.82 -6.81
#